data_9e989e79d496a1379517c03d1dae4896
#
_entry.id   9e989e79d496a1379517c03d1dae4896
#
_cell.length_a   1.000
_cell.length_b   1.000
_cell.length_c   1.000
_cell.angle_alpha   90.00
_cell.angle_beta   90.00
_cell.angle_gamma   90.00
#
_symmetry.space_group_name_H-M   'P 1'
#
loop_
_entity.id
_entity.type
_entity.pdbx_description
1 polymer ?
#
loop_
_entity_poly.entity_id
_entity_poly.type
_entity_poly.pdbx_seq_one_letter_code
_entity_poly.pdbx_strand_id
1 'polypeptide(L)'
;SFARQSQVDKDPLAGDTLAAGILLAWMVMFARVVIMVAIVYAPLVASVLVPFVAMGVATAILAGVFYWLGTSRKRPVAPSEEVKVKNPFSLTAATNFGLLFAVVLVIVKITERYAPAEGMYLVAAVAGLTDVDAITLSMTEYARQGNGLGLAAAAIAIAALSNTLVKCGMVLVLGSQ
;
A
#
# COMPACT_ATOMS: atom_id res chain seq x y z
N SER A 1 12.51 -10.76 -4.97
CA SER A 1 11.32 -9.93 -5.21
C SER A 1 10.76 -10.28 -6.59
N PHE A 2 9.44 -10.21 -6.76
CA PHE A 2 8.72 -10.58 -7.99
C PHE A 2 9.23 -9.85 -9.24
N ALA A 3 9.61 -8.58 -9.11
CA ALA A 3 10.16 -7.80 -10.23
C ALA A 3 11.51 -8.33 -10.76
N ARG A 4 12.29 -9.04 -9.94
CA ARG A 4 13.57 -9.64 -10.34
C ARG A 4 13.36 -11.01 -11.01
N GLN A 5 12.26 -11.67 -10.71
CA GLN A 5 11.94 -12.99 -11.27
C GLN A 5 11.40 -12.87 -12.70
N SER A 6 10.73 -11.76 -13.05
CA SER A 6 10.30 -11.47 -14.42
C SER A 6 11.46 -11.25 -15.42
N GLN A 7 12.66 -10.94 -14.92
CA GLN A 7 13.86 -10.77 -15.76
C GLN A 7 14.53 -12.11 -16.15
N VAL A 8 14.25 -13.17 -15.39
CA VAL A 8 14.87 -14.49 -15.62
C VAL A 8 14.04 -15.32 -16.58
N ASP A 9 12.73 -15.18 -16.55
CA ASP A 9 11.81 -15.88 -17.45
C ASP A 9 11.30 -14.92 -18.53
N LYS A 10 11.80 -15.08 -19.76
CA LYS A 10 11.32 -14.38 -20.96
C LYS A 10 9.94 -14.89 -21.43
N ASP A 11 9.16 -15.51 -20.56
CA ASP A 11 7.86 -16.07 -20.89
C ASP A 11 6.76 -15.03 -20.58
N PRO A 12 6.02 -14.52 -21.60
CA PRO A 12 4.99 -13.49 -21.39
C PRO A 12 3.87 -13.93 -20.42
N LEU A 13 3.72 -15.23 -20.16
CA LEU A 13 2.77 -15.77 -19.16
C LEU A 13 3.25 -15.62 -17.72
N ALA A 14 4.56 -15.57 -17.47
CA ALA A 14 5.11 -15.25 -16.15
C ALA A 14 4.75 -13.82 -15.75
N GLY A 15 4.70 -12.88 -16.71
CA GLY A 15 4.30 -11.50 -16.51
C GLY A 15 2.86 -11.35 -16.01
N ASP A 16 1.90 -12.04 -16.62
CA ASP A 16 0.48 -11.95 -16.24
C ASP A 16 0.21 -12.54 -14.85
N THR A 17 0.87 -13.66 -14.52
CA THR A 17 0.76 -14.29 -13.19
C THR A 17 1.39 -13.42 -12.10
N LEU A 18 2.53 -12.80 -12.40
CA LEU A 18 3.20 -11.86 -11.50
C LEU A 18 2.37 -10.59 -11.28
N ALA A 19 1.75 -10.06 -12.35
CA ALA A 19 0.84 -8.92 -12.25
C ALA A 19 -0.37 -9.23 -11.36
N ALA A 20 -1.00 -10.38 -11.52
CA ALA A 20 -2.09 -10.82 -10.66
C ALA A 20 -1.66 -10.95 -9.19
N GLY A 21 -0.48 -11.51 -8.92
CA GLY A 21 0.09 -11.61 -7.57
C GLY A 21 0.33 -10.24 -6.93
N ILE A 22 0.82 -9.26 -7.70
CA ILE A 22 1.03 -7.89 -7.23
C ILE A 22 -0.29 -7.21 -6.90
N LEU A 23 -1.31 -7.36 -7.75
CA LEU A 23 -2.63 -6.79 -7.53
C LEU A 23 -3.31 -7.39 -6.28
N LEU A 24 -3.18 -8.69 -6.06
CA LEU A 24 -3.63 -9.34 -4.82
C LEU A 24 -2.92 -8.80 -3.58
N ALA A 25 -1.60 -8.58 -3.66
CA ALA A 25 -0.85 -7.98 -2.56
C ALA A 25 -1.33 -6.55 -2.23
N TRP A 26 -1.75 -5.78 -3.22
CA TRP A 26 -2.34 -4.45 -3.00
C TRP A 26 -3.71 -4.54 -2.32
N MET A 27 -4.56 -5.47 -2.72
CA MET A 27 -5.86 -5.70 -2.06
C MET A 27 -5.67 -6.05 -0.58
N VAL A 28 -4.71 -6.91 -0.26
CA VAL A 28 -4.34 -7.24 1.12
C VAL A 28 -3.84 -6.01 1.87
N MET A 29 -3.03 -5.16 1.25
CA MET A 29 -2.56 -3.90 1.83
C MET A 29 -3.73 -2.97 2.17
N PHE A 30 -4.69 -2.80 1.26
CA PHE A 30 -5.86 -1.96 1.51
C PHE A 30 -6.72 -2.51 2.65
N ALA A 31 -6.98 -3.81 2.68
CA ALA A 31 -7.69 -4.45 3.78
C ALA A 31 -6.97 -4.25 5.12
N ARG A 32 -5.63 -4.39 5.15
CA ARG A 32 -4.82 -4.19 6.35
C ARG A 32 -4.92 -2.77 6.88
N VAL A 33 -4.87 -1.76 6.02
CA VAL A 33 -5.00 -0.35 6.42
C VAL A 33 -6.37 -0.10 7.06
N VAL A 34 -7.46 -0.58 6.44
CA VAL A 34 -8.81 -0.42 6.98
C VAL A 34 -8.95 -1.12 8.35
N ILE A 35 -8.41 -2.33 8.48
CA ILE A 35 -8.42 -3.07 9.75
C ILE A 35 -7.63 -2.32 10.82
N MET A 36 -6.46 -1.77 10.49
CA MET A 36 -5.62 -1.01 11.41
C MET A 36 -6.36 0.25 11.92
N VAL A 37 -6.99 1.00 11.01
CA VAL A 37 -7.83 2.15 11.37
C VAL A 37 -8.99 1.72 12.28
N ALA A 38 -9.65 0.60 11.98
CA ALA A 38 -10.78 0.09 12.78
C ALA A 38 -10.36 -0.27 14.22
N ILE A 39 -9.18 -0.84 14.39
CA ILE A 39 -8.65 -1.22 15.71
C ILE A 39 -8.28 0.02 16.53
N VAL A 40 -7.65 1.03 15.90
CA VAL A 40 -7.13 2.20 16.60
C VAL A 40 -8.23 3.24 16.85
N TYR A 41 -9.06 3.53 15.82
CA TYR A 41 -10.14 4.52 15.92
C TYR A 41 -11.30 4.23 14.97
N ALA A 42 -12.25 3.42 15.39
CA ALA A 42 -13.39 2.98 14.59
C ALA A 42 -14.22 4.10 13.93
N PRO A 43 -14.44 5.31 14.54
CA PRO A 43 -15.19 6.37 13.87
C PRO A 43 -14.58 6.86 12.55
N LEU A 44 -13.27 6.69 12.35
CA LEU A 44 -12.60 7.09 11.11
C LEU A 44 -12.88 6.11 9.94
N VAL A 45 -13.27 4.88 10.24
CA VAL A 45 -13.47 3.81 9.24
C VAL A 45 -14.43 4.23 8.13
N ALA A 46 -15.56 4.85 8.47
CA ALA A 46 -16.55 5.27 7.48
C ALA A 46 -15.96 6.23 6.44
N SER A 47 -15.09 7.15 6.86
CA SER A 47 -14.45 8.11 5.98
C SER A 47 -13.33 7.49 5.13
N VAL A 48 -12.61 6.51 5.68
CA VAL A 48 -11.52 5.80 4.97
C VAL A 48 -12.08 4.75 4.01
N LEU A 49 -13.21 4.12 4.35
CA LEU A 49 -13.78 3.01 3.57
C LEU A 49 -14.09 3.41 2.12
N VAL A 50 -14.65 4.60 1.90
CA VAL A 50 -15.05 5.06 0.56
C VAL A 50 -13.87 5.09 -0.42
N PRO A 51 -12.76 5.81 -0.16
CA PRO A 51 -11.62 5.81 -1.09
C PRO A 51 -10.95 4.43 -1.20
N PHE A 52 -10.90 3.64 -0.13
CA PHE A 52 -10.27 2.32 -0.17
C PHE A 52 -11.10 1.29 -0.92
N VAL A 53 -12.43 1.33 -0.83
CA VAL A 53 -13.31 0.49 -1.66
C VAL A 53 -13.16 0.87 -3.13
N ALA A 54 -13.11 2.16 -3.46
CA ALA A 54 -12.89 2.61 -4.83
C ALA A 54 -11.54 2.09 -5.40
N MET A 55 -10.46 2.22 -4.63
CA MET A 55 -9.14 1.68 -5.01
C MET A 55 -9.15 0.16 -5.12
N GLY A 56 -9.82 -0.54 -4.20
CA GLY A 56 -9.96 -1.99 -4.21
C GLY A 56 -10.73 -2.50 -5.43
N VAL A 57 -11.85 -1.86 -5.76
CA VAL A 57 -12.65 -2.17 -6.95
C VAL A 57 -11.83 -1.93 -8.23
N ALA A 58 -11.14 -0.80 -8.33
CA ALA A 58 -10.27 -0.52 -9.48
C ALA A 58 -9.19 -1.60 -9.64
N THR A 59 -8.54 -1.99 -8.54
CA THR A 59 -7.52 -3.05 -8.52
C THR A 59 -8.12 -4.40 -8.90
N ALA A 60 -9.32 -4.73 -8.41
CA ALA A 60 -10.01 -5.98 -8.74
C ALA A 60 -10.41 -6.05 -10.23
N ILE A 61 -10.87 -4.93 -10.80
CA ILE A 61 -11.18 -4.84 -12.25
C ILE A 61 -9.90 -5.07 -13.07
N LEU A 62 -8.80 -4.41 -12.73
CA LEU A 62 -7.52 -4.59 -13.41
C LEU A 62 -7.04 -6.04 -13.30
N ALA A 63 -7.10 -6.64 -12.11
CA ALA A 63 -6.74 -8.05 -11.90
C ALA A 63 -7.61 -8.99 -12.75
N GLY A 64 -8.91 -8.73 -12.81
CA GLY A 64 -9.85 -9.49 -13.65
C GLY A 64 -9.54 -9.38 -15.14
N VAL A 65 -9.21 -8.18 -15.62
CA VAL A 65 -8.81 -7.94 -17.02
C VAL A 65 -7.52 -8.70 -17.35
N PHE A 66 -6.49 -8.62 -16.51
CA PHE A 66 -5.24 -9.35 -16.70
C PHE A 66 -5.44 -10.87 -16.66
N TYR A 67 -6.27 -11.34 -15.72
CA TYR A 67 -6.63 -12.75 -15.62
C TYR A 67 -7.33 -13.24 -16.90
N TRP A 68 -8.29 -12.47 -17.41
CA TRP A 68 -9.05 -12.82 -18.61
C TRP A 68 -8.18 -12.80 -19.87
N LEU A 69 -7.29 -11.82 -20.01
CA LEU A 69 -6.30 -11.76 -21.10
C LEU A 69 -5.29 -12.93 -21.01
N GLY A 70 -4.85 -13.29 -19.82
CA GLY A 70 -3.92 -14.39 -19.57
C GLY A 70 -4.55 -15.76 -19.84
N THR A 71 -5.81 -15.99 -19.45
CA THR A 71 -6.50 -17.28 -19.71
C THR A 71 -6.79 -17.53 -21.19
N SER A 72 -6.82 -16.50 -22.02
CA SER A 72 -6.96 -16.65 -23.47
C SER A 72 -5.71 -17.26 -24.11
N ARG A 73 -4.59 -17.36 -23.40
CA ARG A 73 -3.32 -17.97 -23.83
C ARG A 73 -3.07 -19.25 -23.03
N LYS A 74 -3.85 -20.31 -23.31
CA LYS A 74 -3.73 -21.62 -22.65
C LYS A 74 -2.31 -22.18 -22.65
N ARG A 75 -1.66 -22.27 -21.46
CA ARG A 75 -0.56 -23.20 -21.19
C ARG A 75 -0.56 -23.62 -19.71
N PRO A 76 0.00 -24.82 -19.38
CA PRO A 76 -0.06 -25.37 -18.03
C PRO A 76 0.76 -24.52 -17.04
N VAL A 77 0.19 -24.32 -15.86
CA VAL A 77 0.85 -23.66 -14.71
C VAL A 77 2.03 -24.54 -14.27
N ALA A 78 3.25 -24.01 -14.37
CA ALA A 78 4.41 -24.62 -13.75
C ALA A 78 4.27 -24.63 -12.23
N PRO A 79 4.74 -25.67 -11.52
CA PRO A 79 4.65 -25.72 -10.06
C PRO A 79 5.37 -24.53 -9.45
N SER A 80 4.69 -23.80 -8.59
CA SER A 80 5.27 -22.70 -7.81
C SER A 80 6.40 -23.23 -6.93
N GLU A 81 7.62 -22.73 -7.15
CA GLU A 81 8.71 -22.92 -6.19
C GLU A 81 8.29 -22.37 -4.81
N GLU A 82 8.52 -23.15 -3.77
CA GLU A 82 8.26 -22.76 -2.39
C GLU A 82 9.00 -21.48 -2.06
N VAL A 83 8.23 -20.40 -1.90
CA VAL A 83 8.77 -19.14 -1.38
C VAL A 83 9.22 -19.39 0.06
N LYS A 84 10.52 -19.48 0.30
CA LYS A 84 11.09 -19.53 1.66
C LYS A 84 10.66 -18.27 2.41
N VAL A 85 9.64 -18.42 3.25
CA VAL A 85 9.18 -17.36 4.14
C VAL A 85 10.28 -17.10 5.16
N LYS A 86 11.05 -16.04 4.96
CA LYS A 86 11.98 -15.54 5.97
C LYS A 86 11.16 -15.11 7.20
N ASN A 87 11.59 -15.53 8.39
CA ASN A 87 10.93 -15.19 9.64
C ASN A 87 10.62 -13.68 9.72
N PRO A 88 9.32 -13.28 9.75
CA PRO A 88 8.93 -11.87 9.70
C PRO A 88 9.25 -11.11 11.01
N PHE A 89 9.58 -11.82 12.08
CA PHE A 89 9.89 -11.21 13.38
C PHE A 89 11.39 -10.91 13.50
N SER A 90 11.82 -9.80 12.90
CA SER A 90 13.14 -9.24 13.22
C SER A 90 12.97 -8.03 14.15
N LEU A 91 13.63 -8.06 15.30
CA LEU A 91 13.65 -6.95 16.26
C LEU A 91 14.11 -5.64 15.59
N THR A 92 15.06 -5.75 14.68
CA THR A 92 15.58 -4.64 13.87
C THR A 92 14.48 -4.01 13.00
N ALA A 93 13.62 -4.83 12.36
CA ALA A 93 12.51 -4.31 11.56
C ALA A 93 11.48 -3.58 12.45
N ALA A 94 11.17 -4.13 13.62
CA ALA A 94 10.26 -3.50 14.57
C ALA A 94 10.82 -2.16 15.10
N THR A 95 12.12 -2.10 15.41
CA THR A 95 12.78 -0.86 15.86
C THR A 95 12.79 0.20 14.77
N ASN A 96 13.11 -0.18 13.53
CA ASN A 96 13.09 0.75 12.39
C ASN A 96 11.69 1.27 12.12
N PHE A 97 10.66 0.42 12.21
CA PHE A 97 9.27 0.84 12.08
C PHE A 97 8.88 1.82 13.19
N GLY A 98 9.20 1.52 14.45
CA GLY A 98 8.92 2.40 15.57
C GLY A 98 9.60 3.76 15.45
N LEU A 99 10.87 3.79 14.97
CA LEU A 99 11.58 5.03 14.72
C LEU A 99 10.94 5.83 13.58
N LEU A 100 10.61 5.18 12.47
CA LEU A 100 9.91 5.81 11.35
C LEU A 100 8.57 6.40 11.80
N PHE A 101 7.80 5.63 12.55
CA PHE A 101 6.52 6.09 13.11
C PHE A 101 6.70 7.33 14.01
N ALA A 102 7.70 7.33 14.90
CA ALA A 102 7.99 8.46 15.76
C ALA A 102 8.36 9.71 14.95
N VAL A 103 9.19 9.57 13.91
CA VAL A 103 9.56 10.67 13.01
C VAL A 103 8.32 11.21 12.29
N VAL A 104 7.47 10.34 11.73
CA VAL A 104 6.24 10.75 11.04
C VAL A 104 5.29 11.48 12.01
N LEU A 105 5.12 10.99 13.25
CA LEU A 105 4.33 11.68 14.27
C LEU A 105 4.84 13.10 14.57
N VAL A 106 6.15 13.27 14.72
CA VAL A 106 6.75 14.60 14.93
C VAL A 106 6.48 15.52 13.75
N ILE A 107 6.67 15.05 12.52
CA ILE A 107 6.41 15.83 11.30
C ILE A 107 4.93 16.21 11.24
N VAL A 108 4.01 15.28 11.49
CA VAL A 108 2.56 15.54 11.54
C VAL A 108 2.24 16.64 12.56
N LYS A 109 2.79 16.57 13.77
CA LYS A 109 2.57 17.58 14.82
C LYS A 109 3.12 18.95 14.44
N ILE A 110 4.27 19.02 13.80
CA ILE A 110 4.83 20.27 13.29
C ILE A 110 3.92 20.84 12.20
N THR A 111 3.52 19.99 11.24
CA THR A 111 2.67 20.39 10.12
C THR A 111 1.29 20.87 10.57
N GLU A 112 0.69 20.22 11.58
CA GLU A 112 -0.57 20.63 12.21
C GLU A 112 -0.52 22.09 12.68
N ARG A 113 0.64 22.51 13.18
CA ARG A 113 0.82 23.86 13.71
C ARG A 113 1.02 24.93 12.64
N TYR A 114 1.70 24.59 11.54
CA TYR A 114 2.17 25.58 10.56
C TYR A 114 1.43 25.52 9.20
N ALA A 115 0.90 24.36 8.81
CA ALA A 115 0.22 24.18 7.53
C ALA A 115 -0.81 23.02 7.63
N PRO A 116 -1.94 23.22 8.32
CA PRO A 116 -2.76 22.10 8.82
C PRO A 116 -3.41 21.24 7.72
N ALA A 117 -3.85 21.83 6.60
CA ALA A 117 -4.50 21.03 5.56
C ALA A 117 -3.53 20.65 4.43
N GLU A 118 -2.96 21.61 3.75
CA GLU A 118 -2.10 21.41 2.58
C GLU A 118 -0.81 20.66 2.95
N GLY A 119 -0.21 21.02 4.09
CA GLY A 119 0.99 20.39 4.59
C GLY A 119 0.76 18.92 4.95
N MET A 120 -0.41 18.55 5.51
CA MET A 120 -0.73 17.16 5.83
C MET A 120 -0.81 16.27 4.59
N TYR A 121 -1.36 16.78 3.50
CA TYR A 121 -1.42 16.03 2.24
C TYR A 121 -0.02 15.82 1.65
N LEU A 122 0.86 16.81 1.74
CA LEU A 122 2.24 16.69 1.30
C LEU A 122 3.01 15.67 2.15
N VAL A 123 2.89 15.75 3.46
CA VAL A 123 3.50 14.78 4.40
C VAL A 123 3.00 13.36 4.10
N ALA A 124 1.68 13.19 3.88
CA ALA A 124 1.09 11.91 3.55
C ALA A 124 1.63 11.35 2.22
N ALA A 125 1.74 12.19 1.19
CA ALA A 125 2.29 11.78 -0.09
C ALA A 125 3.74 11.31 0.04
N VAL A 126 4.60 12.09 0.72
CA VAL A 126 6.01 11.74 0.91
C VAL A 126 6.19 10.52 1.82
N ALA A 127 5.49 10.46 2.95
CA ALA A 127 5.55 9.31 3.85
C ALA A 127 5.06 8.02 3.17
N GLY A 128 4.01 8.11 2.36
CA GLY A 128 3.47 7.00 1.57
C GLY A 128 4.47 6.40 0.57
N LEU A 129 5.45 7.17 0.09
CA LEU A 129 6.51 6.63 -0.77
C LEU A 129 7.34 5.57 -0.03
N THR A 130 7.48 5.71 1.28
CA THR A 130 8.30 4.82 2.12
C THR A 130 7.43 3.75 2.78
N ASP A 131 6.43 4.16 3.56
CA ASP A 131 5.56 3.24 4.30
C ASP A 131 4.19 3.87 4.59
N VAL A 132 3.16 3.14 4.22
CA VAL A 132 1.76 3.52 4.45
C VAL A 132 1.35 3.32 5.92
N ASP A 133 1.92 2.34 6.62
CA ASP A 133 1.46 1.98 7.96
C ASP A 133 1.77 3.07 8.97
N ALA A 134 2.97 3.66 8.91
CA ALA A 134 3.38 4.71 9.82
C ALA A 134 2.49 5.96 9.68
N ILE A 135 2.20 6.39 8.46
CA ILE A 135 1.32 7.55 8.22
C ILE A 135 -0.14 7.23 8.57
N THR A 136 -0.60 6.00 8.31
CA THR A 136 -1.94 5.56 8.70
C THR A 136 -2.15 5.66 10.21
N LEU A 137 -1.21 5.13 11.00
CA LEU A 137 -1.28 5.22 12.46
C LEU A 137 -1.21 6.67 12.94
N SER A 138 -0.35 7.48 12.34
CA SER A 138 -0.20 8.90 12.71
C SER A 138 -1.47 9.70 12.43
N MET A 139 -2.09 9.49 11.26
CA MET A 139 -3.35 10.17 10.89
C MET A 139 -4.54 9.66 11.69
N THR A 140 -4.55 8.38 12.04
CA THR A 140 -5.60 7.81 12.90
C THR A 140 -5.51 8.40 14.30
N GLU A 141 -4.30 8.56 14.85
CA GLU A 141 -4.08 9.23 16.14
C GLU A 141 -4.46 10.71 16.07
N TYR A 142 -4.12 11.41 14.98
CA TYR A 142 -4.54 12.78 14.72
C TYR A 142 -6.07 12.94 14.77
N ALA A 143 -6.80 12.04 14.09
CA ALA A 143 -8.26 12.02 14.11
C ALA A 143 -8.83 11.70 15.50
N ARG A 144 -8.18 10.78 16.25
CA ARG A 144 -8.59 10.41 17.62
C ARG A 144 -8.47 11.56 18.60
N GLN A 145 -7.56 12.50 18.39
CA GLN A 145 -7.41 13.71 19.20
C GLN A 145 -8.46 14.79 18.90
N GLY A 146 -9.49 14.49 18.11
CA GLY A 146 -10.60 15.40 17.80
C GLY A 146 -10.37 16.27 16.56
N ASN A 147 -9.28 16.04 15.82
CA ASN A 147 -9.01 16.75 14.58
C ASN A 147 -9.81 16.15 13.41
N GLY A 148 -9.89 16.87 12.28
CA GLY A 148 -10.81 16.58 11.20
C GLY A 148 -10.71 15.17 10.60
N LEU A 149 -11.78 14.37 10.71
CA LEU A 149 -11.86 13.01 10.16
C LEU A 149 -11.62 12.98 8.65
N GLY A 150 -12.16 13.96 7.91
CA GLY A 150 -12.02 14.06 6.47
C GLY A 150 -10.57 14.29 6.03
N LEU A 151 -9.83 15.14 6.75
CA LEU A 151 -8.42 15.40 6.48
C LEU A 151 -7.58 14.15 6.73
N ALA A 152 -7.81 13.46 7.85
CA ALA A 152 -7.11 12.24 8.19
C ALA A 152 -7.38 11.13 7.15
N ALA A 153 -8.64 10.94 6.75
CA ALA A 153 -9.01 9.94 5.74
C ALA A 153 -8.39 10.26 4.37
N ALA A 154 -8.40 11.52 3.94
CA ALA A 154 -7.79 11.94 2.69
C ALA A 154 -6.26 11.76 2.72
N ALA A 155 -5.60 12.10 3.83
CA ALA A 155 -4.16 11.87 3.99
C ALA A 155 -3.79 10.38 3.92
N ILE A 156 -4.55 9.50 4.57
CA ILE A 156 -4.34 8.05 4.49
C ILE A 156 -4.53 7.55 3.04
N ALA A 157 -5.56 8.04 2.33
CA ALA A 157 -5.81 7.67 0.94
C ALA A 157 -4.67 8.15 0.01
N ILE A 158 -4.19 9.36 0.18
CA ILE A 158 -3.05 9.92 -0.57
C ILE A 158 -1.79 9.08 -0.32
N ALA A 159 -1.51 8.72 0.93
CA ALA A 159 -0.37 7.87 1.25
C ALA A 159 -0.46 6.49 0.59
N ALA A 160 -1.64 5.86 0.61
CA ALA A 160 -1.87 4.58 -0.05
C ALA A 160 -1.70 4.67 -1.57
N LEU A 161 -2.20 5.75 -2.20
CA LEU A 161 -2.01 6.00 -3.63
C LEU A 161 -0.53 6.21 -3.98
N SER A 162 0.20 7.04 -3.21
CA SER A 162 1.63 7.26 -3.40
C SER A 162 2.42 5.96 -3.31
N ASN A 163 2.16 5.13 -2.30
CA ASN A 163 2.79 3.83 -2.15
C ASN A 163 2.50 2.89 -3.32
N THR A 164 1.25 2.89 -3.79
CA THR A 164 0.82 2.08 -4.95
C THR A 164 1.52 2.55 -6.22
N LEU A 165 1.59 3.87 -6.47
CA LEU A 165 2.25 4.44 -7.64
C LEU A 165 3.75 4.13 -7.67
N VAL A 166 4.44 4.23 -6.52
CA VAL A 166 5.87 3.86 -6.43
C VAL A 166 6.07 2.38 -6.75
N LYS A 167 5.22 1.51 -6.22
CA LYS A 167 5.29 0.07 -6.51
C LYS A 167 5.00 -0.23 -7.97
N CYS A 168 4.01 0.45 -8.58
CA CYS A 168 3.78 0.41 -10.02
C CYS A 168 5.03 0.83 -10.81
N GLY A 169 5.60 1.99 -10.47
CA GLY A 169 6.81 2.49 -11.12
C GLY A 169 7.97 1.52 -11.02
N MET A 170 8.20 0.93 -9.84
CA MET A 170 9.23 -0.10 -9.67
C MET A 170 8.98 -1.33 -10.54
N VAL A 171 7.74 -1.78 -10.66
CA VAL A 171 7.39 -2.93 -11.52
C VAL A 171 7.63 -2.60 -12.98
N LEU A 172 7.24 -1.40 -13.45
CA LEU A 172 7.44 -0.98 -14.83
C LEU A 172 8.93 -0.84 -15.18
N VAL A 173 9.72 -0.23 -14.29
CA VAL A 173 11.15 0.00 -14.53
C VAL A 173 11.98 -1.29 -14.38
N LEU A 174 11.65 -2.13 -13.41
CA LEU A 174 12.41 -3.35 -13.11
C LEU A 174 11.87 -4.59 -13.81
N GLY A 175 10.61 -4.57 -14.26
CA GLY A 175 9.94 -5.70 -14.89
C GLY A 175 9.94 -5.69 -16.42
N SER A 176 10.22 -4.56 -17.07
CA SER A 176 10.09 -4.40 -18.54
C SER A 176 11.40 -4.47 -19.32
N GLN A 177 12.44 -5.11 -18.78
CA GLN A 177 13.70 -5.33 -19.55
C GLN A 177 13.91 -6.77 -19.92
#